data_b21ea5ed80e41ab3fead064666e1ab0e
#
_entry.id   b21ea5ed80e41ab3fead064666e1ab0e
#
_cell.length_a   1.000
_cell.length_b   1.000
_cell.length_c   1.000
_cell.angle_alpha   90.00
_cell.angle_beta   90.00
_cell.angle_gamma   90.00
#
_symmetry.space_group_name_H-M   'P 1'
#
loop_
_entity.id
_entity.type
_entity.pdbx_description
1 polymer ?
#
loop_
_entity_poly.entity_id
_entity_poly.type
_entity_poly.pdbx_seq_one_letter_code
_entity_poly.pdbx_strand_id
1 'polypeptide(L)'
;MSASYEGGGYRLQVPLKAVQPFYEARVWSSEELGKGYAFTFQGEEVITVSNRGDLTIAPITQFTGQIHSIRLSLNQQEWAIHLPFTVEQIIIDHERMTVTDGNGRNLFPYFRGHFLKLAPGENHLTVTGGDSELHLYVKMKARYWF
;
A
#
# COMPACT_ATOMS: atom_id res chain seq x y z
N MET A 1 -4.69 -7.04 -27.66
CA MET A 1 -4.23 -6.64 -27.61
C MET A 1 -4.40 -6.41 -27.49
N SER A 2 -4.72 -7.28 -27.55
CA SER A 2 -4.40 -7.01 -27.38
C SER A 2 -4.70 -7.27 -27.25
N ALA A 3 -4.92 -8.11 -27.17
CA ALA A 3 -4.58 -7.98 -27.05
C ALA A 3 -4.98 -8.27 -26.88
N SER A 4 -5.24 -9.07 -26.78
CA SER A 4 -5.01 -8.88 -26.67
C SER A 4 -5.33 -9.14 -26.55
N TYR A 5 -5.58 -10.13 -26.40
CA TYR A 5 -5.22 -9.78 -26.32
C TYR A 5 -5.71 -10.08 -26.32
N GLU A 6 -6.10 -11.06 -26.34
CA GLU A 6 -5.97 -10.82 -26.38
C GLU A 6 -5.95 -10.94 -26.40
N GLY A 7 -6.54 -12.03 -26.57
CA GLY A 7 -6.13 -11.90 -26.70
C GLY A 7 -5.89 -11.96 -26.76
N GLY A 8 -5.98 -12.78 -26.81
CA GLY A 8 -5.22 -12.48 -26.90
C GLY A 8 -4.81 -12.21 -26.90
N GLY A 9 -4.65 -12.72 -27.03
CA GLY A 9 -3.81 -12.13 -27.03
C GLY A 9 -3.49 -11.62 -27.09
N TYR A 10 -3.22 -11.77 -27.26
CA TYR A 10 -2.46 -10.72 -27.26
C TYR A 10 -2.22 -10.16 -27.45
N ARG A 11 -2.02 -10.22 -27.54
CA ARG A 11 -1.45 -9.29 -27.71
C ARG A 11 -1.10 -8.40 -27.73
N LEU A 12 -0.95 -8.37 -28.02
CA LEU A 12 -0.42 -7.28 -28.01
C LEU A 12 -0.52 -6.42 -28.25
N GLN A 13 -0.34 -6.12 -28.22
CA GLN A 13 -0.41 -5.19 -28.43
C GLN A 13 -0.31 -4.33 -28.16
N VAL A 14 0.02 -4.13 -28.02
CA VAL A 14 0.07 -3.24 -27.78
C VAL A 14 0.06 -2.17 -28.05
N PRO A 15 0.02 -1.58 -27.91
CA PRO A 15 0.06 -0.60 -28.04
C PRO A 15 0.15 0.41 -28.00
N LEU A 16 0.33 1.09 -28.04
CA LEU A 16 0.45 1.92 -27.78
C LEU A 16 0.12 2.95 -27.31
N LYS A 17 -0.14 3.71 -27.38
CA LYS A 17 -0.44 4.52 -26.64
C LYS A 17 0.27 4.76 -25.50
N ALA A 18 0.27 5.80 -24.95
CA ALA A 18 1.09 5.70 -23.85
C ALA A 18 1.12 4.27 -23.47
N VAL A 19 1.94 3.58 -24.12
CA VAL A 19 2.03 2.16 -23.91
C VAL A 19 2.75 1.93 -22.61
N GLN A 20 2.11 1.22 -21.72
CA GLN A 20 2.75 0.84 -20.48
C GLN A 20 3.53 -0.44 -20.70
N PRO A 21 4.75 -0.50 -20.20
CA PRO A 21 5.55 -1.72 -20.35
C PRO A 21 5.07 -2.85 -19.44
N PHE A 22 4.04 -2.62 -18.66
CA PHE A 22 3.53 -3.64 -17.75
C PHE A 22 2.02 -3.61 -17.75
N TYR A 23 1.45 -4.71 -17.35
CA TYR A 23 0.02 -4.86 -17.24
C TYR A 23 -0.39 -4.67 -15.78
N GLU A 24 -1.25 -3.72 -15.53
CA GLU A 24 -1.78 -3.54 -14.20
C GLU A 24 -2.89 -4.55 -13.99
N ALA A 25 -2.83 -5.28 -12.92
CA ALA A 25 -3.82 -6.30 -12.64
C ALA A 25 -5.20 -5.69 -12.73
N ARG A 26 -6.11 -6.50 -13.17
CA ARG A 26 -7.49 -6.12 -13.33
C ARG A 26 -7.93 -5.25 -12.18
N VAL A 27 -8.63 -4.22 -12.52
CA VAL A 27 -9.18 -3.33 -11.51
C VAL A 27 -9.89 -4.16 -10.45
N TRP A 28 -9.63 -3.84 -9.23
CA TRP A 28 -10.26 -4.53 -8.13
C TRP A 28 -11.74 -4.21 -8.12
N SER A 29 -12.55 -5.24 -8.00
CA SER A 29 -13.96 -5.04 -7.69
C SER A 29 -14.06 -4.52 -6.25
N SER A 30 -15.21 -4.05 -5.86
CA SER A 30 -15.40 -3.63 -4.48
C SER A 30 -15.06 -4.76 -3.53
N GLU A 31 -15.40 -5.96 -3.95
CA GLU A 31 -15.14 -7.14 -3.16
C GLU A 31 -13.65 -7.39 -3.04
N GLU A 32 -12.93 -7.25 -4.15
CA GLU A 32 -11.49 -7.47 -4.13
C GLU A 32 -10.75 -6.41 -3.34
N LEU A 33 -11.22 -5.18 -3.42
CA LEU A 33 -10.64 -4.12 -2.61
C LEU A 33 -10.78 -4.45 -1.13
N GLY A 34 -11.89 -5.11 -0.77
CA GLY A 34 -12.08 -5.53 0.59
C GLY A 34 -11.22 -6.71 0.99
N LYS A 35 -10.53 -7.31 0.03
CA LYS A 35 -9.70 -8.48 0.29
C LYS A 35 -8.23 -8.16 0.46
N GLY A 36 -7.88 -6.90 0.63
CA GLY A 36 -6.52 -6.54 0.95
C GLY A 36 -6.10 -7.16 2.27
N TYR A 37 -4.84 -7.03 2.60
CA TYR A 37 -4.32 -7.58 3.85
C TYR A 37 -4.83 -6.76 5.02
N ALA A 38 -5.35 -7.42 6.03
CA ALA A 38 -5.88 -6.78 7.22
C ALA A 38 -5.20 -7.38 8.44
N PHE A 39 -4.70 -6.54 9.31
CA PHE A 39 -3.97 -6.96 10.50
C PHE A 39 -4.47 -6.18 11.71
N THR A 40 -4.40 -6.83 12.88
CA THR A 40 -4.67 -6.17 14.14
C THR A 40 -3.42 -6.33 14.98
N PHE A 41 -2.94 -5.23 15.57
CA PHE A 41 -1.71 -5.30 16.35
C PHE A 41 -1.76 -4.30 17.49
N GLN A 42 -0.92 -4.56 18.49
CA GLN A 42 -0.75 -3.69 19.63
C GLN A 42 0.74 -3.70 19.97
N GLY A 43 1.31 -2.50 20.14
CA GLY A 43 2.75 -2.40 20.34
C GLY A 43 3.48 -2.62 19.03
N GLU A 44 4.33 -3.62 18.98
CA GLU A 44 5.15 -3.90 17.81
C GLU A 44 4.87 -5.31 17.31
N GLU A 45 4.79 -5.45 15.99
CA GLU A 45 4.51 -6.75 15.38
C GLU A 45 5.10 -6.82 13.99
N VAL A 46 5.51 -8.03 13.59
CA VAL A 46 6.00 -8.28 12.22
C VAL A 46 4.87 -8.92 11.44
N ILE A 47 4.59 -8.34 10.29
CA ILE A 47 3.53 -8.86 9.41
C ILE A 47 4.13 -9.16 8.04
N THR A 48 3.48 -10.04 7.29
CA THR A 48 3.95 -10.42 5.97
C THR A 48 2.90 -10.03 4.94
N VAL A 49 3.34 -9.31 3.91
CA VAL A 49 2.50 -8.89 2.80
C VAL A 49 3.12 -9.41 1.52
N SER A 50 2.35 -10.13 0.73
CA SER A 50 2.85 -10.74 -0.49
C SER A 50 2.43 -9.92 -1.70
N ASN A 51 3.39 -9.56 -2.53
CA ASN A 51 3.15 -8.91 -3.81
C ASN A 51 3.22 -9.99 -4.89
N ARG A 52 2.07 -10.32 -5.45
CA ARG A 52 1.98 -11.41 -6.42
C ARG A 52 2.32 -10.99 -7.84
N GLY A 53 2.57 -9.71 -8.06
CA GLY A 53 2.89 -9.22 -9.39
C GLY A 53 4.37 -9.39 -9.70
N ASP A 54 4.73 -8.90 -10.86
CA ASP A 54 6.12 -8.99 -11.35
C ASP A 54 6.90 -7.73 -11.08
N LEU A 55 6.24 -6.68 -10.65
CA LEU A 55 6.85 -5.37 -10.47
C LEU A 55 6.69 -4.89 -9.04
N THR A 56 7.62 -4.05 -8.62
CA THR A 56 7.54 -3.36 -7.35
C THR A 56 6.35 -2.40 -7.39
N ILE A 57 5.57 -2.36 -6.33
CA ILE A 57 4.40 -1.49 -6.26
C ILE A 57 4.42 -0.68 -4.97
N ALA A 58 3.66 0.42 -4.99
CA ALA A 58 3.48 1.27 -3.84
C ALA A 58 2.05 1.07 -3.35
N PRO A 59 1.85 0.59 -2.12
CA PRO A 59 0.52 0.28 -1.62
C PRO A 59 -0.17 1.50 -1.02
N ILE A 60 -1.41 1.30 -0.63
CA ILE A 60 -2.12 2.25 0.23
C ILE A 60 -2.27 1.56 1.57
N THR A 61 -1.81 2.20 2.63
CA THR A 61 -1.96 1.66 3.98
C THR A 61 -2.93 2.53 4.76
N GLN A 62 -3.76 1.88 5.55
CA GLN A 62 -4.78 2.56 6.33
C GLN A 62 -4.71 2.04 7.75
N PHE A 63 -4.49 2.95 8.69
CA PHE A 63 -4.44 2.62 10.11
C PHE A 63 -5.69 3.16 10.78
N THR A 64 -6.29 2.36 11.66
CA THR A 64 -7.51 2.73 12.36
C THR A 64 -7.35 2.44 13.84
N GLY A 65 -7.82 3.33 14.68
CA GLY A 65 -7.76 3.21 16.12
C GLY A 65 -7.46 4.55 16.75
N GLN A 66 -6.91 4.54 17.94
CA GLN A 66 -6.49 5.77 18.61
C GLN A 66 -5.01 5.97 18.30
N ILE A 67 -4.72 6.86 17.37
CA ILE A 67 -3.37 6.97 16.80
C ILE A 67 -2.77 8.34 17.09
N HIS A 68 -1.58 8.35 17.67
CA HIS A 68 -0.78 9.57 17.71
C HIS A 68 0.66 9.30 17.30
N SER A 69 1.05 8.03 17.23
CA SER A 69 2.41 7.68 16.86
C SER A 69 2.40 6.29 16.23
N ILE A 70 2.92 6.19 15.01
CA ILE A 70 3.08 4.89 14.34
C ILE A 70 4.37 4.90 13.57
N ARG A 71 4.93 3.72 13.39
CA ARG A 71 6.16 3.52 12.64
C ARG A 71 6.05 2.23 11.86
N LEU A 72 6.64 2.23 10.69
CA LEU A 72 6.69 1.03 9.87
C LEU A 72 8.06 0.91 9.24
N SER A 73 8.62 -0.29 9.24
CA SER A 73 9.90 -0.51 8.59
C SER A 73 9.85 -1.78 7.75
N LEU A 74 10.56 -1.75 6.62
CA LEU A 74 10.69 -2.86 5.69
C LEU A 74 12.09 -2.78 5.12
N ASN A 75 12.96 -3.69 5.55
CA ASN A 75 14.36 -3.67 5.14
C ASN A 75 14.97 -2.31 5.47
N GLN A 76 15.36 -1.54 4.43
CA GLN A 76 15.97 -0.25 4.63
C GLN A 76 14.98 0.90 4.41
N GLN A 77 13.71 0.58 4.21
CA GLN A 77 12.67 1.58 4.09
C GLN A 77 12.01 1.72 5.46
N GLU A 78 11.90 2.96 5.91
CA GLU A 78 11.30 3.20 7.22
C GLU A 78 10.61 4.55 7.20
N TRP A 79 9.45 4.62 7.86
CA TRP A 79 8.80 5.89 8.07
C TRP A 79 8.16 5.91 9.45
N ALA A 80 7.95 7.12 9.95
CA ALA A 80 7.32 7.31 11.25
C ALA A 80 6.44 8.54 11.19
N ILE A 81 5.35 8.50 11.93
CA ILE A 81 4.46 9.63 12.11
C ILE A 81 4.31 9.86 13.61
N HIS A 82 4.51 11.09 14.03
CA HIS A 82 4.32 11.47 15.42
C HIS A 82 3.46 12.72 15.44
N LEU A 83 2.26 12.59 16.00
CA LEU A 83 1.28 13.67 16.00
C LEU A 83 1.19 14.30 17.38
N PRO A 84 1.01 15.62 17.47
CA PRO A 84 0.76 16.28 18.75
C PRO A 84 -0.70 16.13 19.18
N PHE A 85 -1.49 15.36 18.46
CA PHE A 85 -2.90 15.11 18.75
C PHE A 85 -3.20 13.66 18.37
N THR A 86 -4.41 13.20 18.67
CA THR A 86 -4.84 11.85 18.37
C THR A 86 -5.84 11.88 17.23
N VAL A 87 -5.68 10.94 16.29
CA VAL A 87 -6.63 10.75 15.19
C VAL A 87 -7.12 9.31 15.22
N GLU A 88 -8.24 9.07 14.56
CA GLU A 88 -8.84 7.73 14.52
C GLU A 88 -8.48 6.99 13.25
N GLN A 89 -7.92 7.66 12.27
CA GLN A 89 -7.59 7.03 11.01
C GLN A 89 -6.47 7.79 10.32
N ILE A 90 -5.52 7.04 9.76
CA ILE A 90 -4.46 7.61 8.93
C ILE A 90 -4.40 6.80 7.66
N ILE A 91 -4.45 7.49 6.53
CA ILE A 91 -4.38 6.87 5.21
C ILE A 91 -3.13 7.37 4.51
N ILE A 92 -2.27 6.43 4.11
CA ILE A 92 -1.04 6.76 3.40
C ILE A 92 -1.10 6.13 2.02
N ASP A 93 -1.14 6.98 1.00
CA ASP A 93 -1.06 6.54 -0.38
C ASP A 93 0.40 6.65 -0.78
N HIS A 94 1.10 5.53 -0.81
CA HIS A 94 2.54 5.54 -1.03
C HIS A 94 2.90 5.87 -2.47
N GLU A 95 1.97 5.67 -3.40
CA GLU A 95 2.21 6.02 -4.78
C GLU A 95 2.07 7.52 -5.00
N ARG A 96 1.02 8.11 -4.45
CA ARG A 96 0.78 9.55 -4.57
C ARG A 96 1.53 10.36 -3.53
N MET A 97 2.14 9.67 -2.56
CA MET A 97 2.90 10.32 -1.50
C MET A 97 2.03 11.27 -0.71
N THR A 98 0.84 10.81 -0.34
CA THR A 98 -0.08 11.60 0.48
C THR A 98 -0.31 10.92 1.81
N VAL A 99 -0.48 11.73 2.84
CA VAL A 99 -0.75 11.27 4.20
C VAL A 99 -1.90 12.10 4.72
N THR A 100 -3.04 11.46 5.00
CA THR A 100 -4.23 12.17 5.45
C THR A 100 -4.89 11.42 6.59
N ASP A 101 -5.74 12.12 7.35
CA ASP A 101 -6.59 11.47 8.33
C ASP A 101 -7.92 11.09 7.67
N GLY A 102 -8.86 10.58 8.47
CA GLY A 102 -10.13 10.14 7.93
C GLY A 102 -11.01 11.25 7.38
N ASN A 103 -10.72 12.48 7.74
CA ASN A 103 -11.47 13.64 7.26
C ASN A 103 -10.76 14.37 6.14
N GLY A 104 -9.66 13.83 5.67
CA GLY A 104 -8.92 14.45 4.57
C GLY A 104 -7.90 15.48 5.00
N ARG A 105 -7.69 15.65 6.31
CA ARG A 105 -6.67 16.59 6.79
C ARG A 105 -5.29 16.09 6.38
N ASN A 106 -4.47 17.01 5.88
CA ASN A 106 -3.12 16.68 5.45
C ASN A 106 -2.22 16.46 6.67
N LEU A 107 -1.70 15.24 6.80
CA LEU A 107 -0.79 14.91 7.89
C LEU A 107 0.65 14.74 7.40
N PHE A 108 0.92 15.05 6.13
CA PHE A 108 2.25 14.91 5.57
C PHE A 108 3.32 15.67 6.38
N PRO A 109 3.05 16.85 6.94
CA PRO A 109 4.08 17.54 7.74
C PRO A 109 4.60 16.74 8.92
N TYR A 110 3.85 15.74 9.37
CA TYR A 110 4.25 14.90 10.51
C TYR A 110 4.89 13.59 10.05
N PHE A 111 5.00 13.37 8.75
CA PHE A 111 5.57 12.15 8.19
C PHE A 111 7.09 12.33 8.04
N ARG A 112 7.83 11.30 8.47
CA ARG A 112 9.28 11.31 8.35
C ARG A 112 9.72 9.97 7.80
N GLY A 113 10.52 10.00 6.74
CA GLY A 113 11.06 8.77 6.18
C GLY A 113 10.69 8.59 4.72
N HIS A 114 10.59 7.34 4.32
CA HIS A 114 10.38 6.96 2.92
C HIS A 114 9.03 6.32 2.73
N PHE A 115 8.38 6.65 1.62
CA PHE A 115 7.16 5.97 1.24
C PHE A 115 7.49 4.54 0.85
N LEU A 116 6.61 3.64 1.23
CA LEU A 116 6.84 2.21 1.14
C LEU A 116 6.71 1.69 -0.29
N LYS A 117 7.58 0.74 -0.64
CA LYS A 117 7.48 0.01 -1.90
C LYS A 117 7.62 -1.46 -1.59
N LEU A 118 6.74 -2.26 -2.19
CA LEU A 118 6.71 -3.69 -1.98
C LEU A 118 7.27 -4.39 -3.20
N ALA A 119 8.38 -5.10 -3.01
CA ALA A 119 8.98 -5.88 -4.08
C ALA A 119 8.13 -7.12 -4.36
N PRO A 120 8.27 -7.73 -5.55
CA PRO A 120 7.59 -8.99 -5.81
C PRO A 120 8.00 -10.02 -4.78
N GLY A 121 7.04 -10.86 -4.39
CA GLY A 121 7.29 -11.87 -3.38
C GLY A 121 6.85 -11.40 -2.01
N GLU A 122 7.40 -12.01 -0.98
CA GLU A 122 7.02 -11.74 0.39
C GLU A 122 7.78 -10.55 0.95
N ASN A 123 7.06 -9.68 1.63
CA ASN A 123 7.63 -8.51 2.28
C ASN A 123 7.29 -8.58 3.76
N HIS A 124 8.30 -8.50 4.60
CA HIS A 124 8.14 -8.57 6.05
C HIS A 124 8.25 -7.18 6.62
N LEU A 125 7.15 -6.70 7.18
CA LEU A 125 7.07 -5.36 7.70
C LEU A 125 6.99 -5.39 9.22
N THR A 126 7.72 -4.51 9.87
CA THR A 126 7.61 -4.33 11.30
C THR A 126 6.78 -3.07 11.52
N VAL A 127 5.65 -3.24 12.22
CA VAL A 127 4.77 -2.11 12.52
C VAL A 127 4.81 -1.85 14.00
N THR A 128 4.86 -0.59 14.38
CA THR A 128 4.92 -0.19 15.78
C THR A 128 3.86 0.87 16.02
N GLY A 129 3.01 0.63 16.99
CA GLY A 129 2.00 1.60 17.39
C GLY A 129 2.18 1.95 18.84
N GLY A 130 1.16 2.54 19.43
CA GLY A 130 1.15 2.86 20.84
C GLY A 130 0.64 1.70 21.67
N ASP A 131 0.06 2.05 22.82
CA ASP A 131 -0.45 1.04 23.74
C ASP A 131 -1.80 0.51 23.34
N SER A 132 -2.48 1.18 22.43
CA SER A 132 -3.81 0.80 22.01
C SER A 132 -3.74 -0.19 20.85
N GLU A 133 -4.77 -1.00 20.75
CA GLU A 133 -4.91 -1.92 19.62
C GLU A 133 -5.22 -1.13 18.35
N LEU A 134 -4.50 -1.40 17.29
CA LEU A 134 -4.68 -0.74 16.01
C LEU A 134 -4.96 -1.76 14.92
N HIS A 135 -5.67 -1.30 13.91
CA HIS A 135 -5.94 -2.10 12.72
C HIS A 135 -5.21 -1.50 11.55
N LEU A 136 -4.51 -2.36 10.81
CA LEU A 136 -3.79 -1.95 9.61
C LEU A 136 -4.40 -2.67 8.42
N TYR A 137 -4.70 -1.92 7.39
CA TYR A 137 -5.22 -2.46 6.16
C TYR A 137 -4.29 -2.06 5.02
N VAL A 138 -3.82 -3.06 4.26
CA VAL A 138 -2.89 -2.83 3.16
C VAL A 138 -3.60 -3.15 1.87
N LYS A 139 -3.73 -2.17 1.00
CA LYS A 139 -4.35 -2.31 -0.31
C LYS A 139 -3.29 -2.16 -1.37
N MET A 140 -3.34 -3.02 -2.38
CA MET A 140 -2.39 -2.92 -3.47
C MET A 140 -2.94 -3.59 -4.71
N LYS A 141 -2.44 -3.16 -5.87
CA LYS A 141 -2.73 -3.77 -7.14
C LYS A 141 -1.45 -4.40 -7.64
N ALA A 142 -1.48 -5.69 -7.91
CA ALA A 142 -0.33 -6.36 -8.49
C ALA A 142 -0.17 -5.89 -9.93
N ARG A 143 1.08 -5.80 -10.38
CA ARG A 143 1.41 -5.38 -11.73
C ARG A 143 2.32 -6.41 -12.36
N TYR A 144 2.08 -6.66 -13.63
CA TYR A 144 2.78 -7.71 -14.37
C TYR A 144 3.35 -7.15 -15.66
N TRP A 145 4.43 -7.77 -16.12
CA TRP A 145 4.94 -7.49 -17.46
C TRP A 145 4.01 -8.14 -18.48
N PHE A 146 3.79 -7.43 -19.56
CA PHE A 146 3.02 -7.97 -20.66
C PHE A 146 3.83 -8.99 -21.42
#